data_ca518adb841cb707fd7a3f6d06d3fc9c
#
_entry.id   ca518adb841cb707fd7a3f6d06d3fc9c
#
_cell.length_a   1.000
_cell.length_b   1.000
_cell.length_c   1.000
_cell.angle_alpha   90.00
_cell.angle_beta   90.00
_cell.angle_gamma   90.00
#
_symmetry.space_group_name_H-M   'P 1'
#
loop_
_entity.id
_entity.type
_entity.pdbx_description
1 polymer ?
#
loop_
_entity_poly.entity_id
_entity_poly.type
_entity_poly.pdbx_seq_one_letter_code
_entity_poly.pdbx_strand_id
1 'polypeptide(L)'
;GKSKKQKDYKFFEPVFIILEEAHVFIPKDHDTAAKYWAAKIAREGRKFGVGLGIVSQRPRSVDLNILSQMGSFAIMKIIQEDDQRQIASATESTSRELISQLTSLNVGDAVLVGQWTNLPSMVHVEEVKEKKMGADQSATKAWIKADKMKNVGVESTQGLVQKDLL
;
A
#
# COMPACT_ATOMS: atom_id res chain seq x y z
N GLY A 1 -26.42 -42.13 -20.36
CA GLY A 1 -25.59 -40.98 -20.11
C GLY A 1 -25.95 -40.37 -18.77
N LYS A 2 -25.11 -40.56 -17.71
CA LYS A 2 -25.32 -39.93 -16.41
C LYS A 2 -24.88 -38.49 -16.52
N SER A 3 -25.86 -37.55 -16.54
CA SER A 3 -25.62 -36.14 -16.40
C SER A 3 -24.85 -35.88 -15.09
N LYS A 4 -23.60 -35.42 -15.19
CA LYS A 4 -22.86 -34.90 -14.04
C LYS A 4 -23.58 -33.66 -13.57
N LYS A 5 -24.25 -33.73 -12.41
CA LYS A 5 -24.78 -32.57 -11.72
C LYS A 5 -23.62 -31.58 -11.54
N GLN A 6 -23.69 -30.47 -12.25
CA GLN A 6 -22.83 -29.34 -12.05
C GLN A 6 -23.06 -28.91 -10.58
N LYS A 7 -22.03 -29.03 -9.75
CA LYS A 7 -22.08 -28.50 -8.38
C LYS A 7 -22.26 -27.00 -8.50
N ASP A 8 -23.43 -26.51 -8.12
CA ASP A 8 -23.65 -25.09 -7.92
C ASP A 8 -22.68 -24.63 -6.83
N TYR A 9 -21.56 -24.06 -7.23
CA TYR A 9 -20.72 -23.31 -6.33
C TYR A 9 -21.53 -22.06 -5.96
N LYS A 10 -22.13 -22.06 -4.77
CA LYS A 10 -22.62 -20.82 -4.17
C LYS A 10 -21.43 -19.88 -4.13
N PHE A 11 -21.44 -18.85 -4.96
CA PHE A 11 -20.46 -17.78 -4.88
C PHE A 11 -20.58 -17.18 -3.48
N PHE A 12 -19.51 -17.31 -2.72
CA PHE A 12 -19.34 -16.53 -1.51
C PHE A 12 -19.30 -15.05 -1.89
N GLU A 13 -19.57 -14.19 -0.91
CA GLU A 13 -19.47 -12.75 -1.12
C GLU A 13 -18.13 -12.38 -1.75
N PRO A 14 -18.11 -11.44 -2.72
CA PRO A 14 -16.86 -11.00 -3.33
C PRO A 14 -15.89 -10.47 -2.28
N VAL A 15 -14.62 -10.84 -2.40
CA VAL A 15 -13.55 -10.42 -1.50
C VAL A 15 -12.55 -9.58 -2.28
N PHE A 16 -12.15 -8.44 -1.73
CA PHE A 16 -11.06 -7.64 -2.26
C PHE A 16 -9.92 -7.59 -1.24
N ILE A 17 -8.77 -8.10 -1.64
CA ILE A 17 -7.56 -8.17 -0.81
C ILE A 17 -6.65 -7.00 -1.18
N ILE A 18 -6.24 -6.21 -0.21
CA ILE A 18 -5.28 -5.11 -0.40
C ILE A 18 -3.98 -5.48 0.27
N LEU A 19 -2.89 -5.49 -0.49
CA LEU A 19 -1.53 -5.63 0.02
C LEU A 19 -0.90 -4.24 0.09
N GLU A 20 -0.89 -3.67 1.28
CA GLU A 20 -0.15 -2.43 1.56
C GLU A 20 1.32 -2.77 1.80
N GLU A 21 2.24 -1.88 1.37
CA GLU A 21 3.68 -2.11 1.32
C GLU A 21 4.03 -3.44 0.62
N ALA A 22 3.40 -3.66 -0.52
CA ALA A 22 3.39 -4.92 -1.24
C ALA A 22 4.78 -5.49 -1.55
N HIS A 23 5.81 -4.63 -1.66
CA HIS A 23 7.19 -5.06 -1.86
C HIS A 23 7.72 -5.99 -0.74
N VAL A 24 7.08 -5.99 0.45
CA VAL A 24 7.42 -6.91 1.56
C VAL A 24 6.83 -8.30 1.31
N PHE A 25 5.63 -8.38 0.73
CA PHE A 25 4.90 -9.64 0.54
C PHE A 25 5.18 -10.30 -0.80
N ILE A 26 5.37 -9.49 -1.85
CA ILE A 26 5.59 -9.93 -3.23
C ILE A 26 6.89 -9.33 -3.80
N PRO A 27 8.03 -9.60 -3.14
CA PRO A 27 9.32 -9.05 -3.56
C PRO A 27 9.77 -9.57 -4.92
N LYS A 28 10.56 -8.76 -5.64
CA LYS A 28 11.12 -9.11 -6.95
C LYS A 28 12.15 -10.23 -6.87
N ASP A 29 12.97 -10.24 -5.84
CA ASP A 29 14.25 -10.94 -5.77
C ASP A 29 14.19 -12.30 -5.06
N HIS A 30 13.10 -12.63 -4.39
CA HIS A 30 12.91 -13.93 -3.74
C HIS A 30 11.45 -14.37 -3.73
N ASP A 31 11.23 -15.63 -3.42
CA ASP A 31 9.89 -16.22 -3.36
C ASP A 31 9.34 -16.22 -1.94
N THR A 32 8.06 -15.88 -1.83
CA THR A 32 7.29 -15.93 -0.59
C THR A 32 5.98 -16.69 -0.81
N ALA A 33 5.40 -17.22 0.25
CA ALA A 33 4.07 -17.84 0.16
C ALA A 33 3.01 -16.82 -0.32
N ALA A 34 3.11 -15.57 0.13
CA ALA A 34 2.23 -14.49 -0.30
C ALA A 34 2.36 -14.19 -1.81
N LYS A 35 3.60 -14.20 -2.34
CA LYS A 35 3.87 -14.01 -3.77
C LYS A 35 3.20 -15.08 -4.63
N TYR A 36 3.28 -16.35 -4.22
CA TYR A 36 2.60 -17.45 -4.91
C TYR A 36 1.10 -17.22 -4.99
N TRP A 37 0.45 -16.89 -3.87
CA TRP A 37 -0.99 -16.69 -3.83
C TRP A 37 -1.42 -15.40 -4.54
N ALA A 38 -0.67 -14.31 -4.39
CA ALA A 38 -0.94 -13.07 -5.11
C ALA A 38 -0.89 -13.26 -6.62
N ALA A 39 0.11 -13.97 -7.14
CA ALA A 39 0.21 -14.31 -8.55
C ALA A 39 -0.98 -15.15 -9.04
N LYS A 40 -1.47 -16.09 -8.23
CA LYS A 40 -2.63 -16.91 -8.56
C LYS A 40 -3.91 -16.08 -8.56
N ILE A 41 -4.10 -15.20 -7.57
CA ILE A 41 -5.27 -14.32 -7.48
C ILE A 41 -5.27 -13.31 -8.63
N ALA A 42 -4.12 -12.70 -8.96
CA ALA A 42 -4.01 -11.76 -10.06
C ALA A 42 -4.47 -12.37 -11.40
N ARG A 43 -4.10 -13.63 -11.66
CA ARG A 43 -4.47 -14.35 -12.90
C ARG A 43 -5.88 -14.92 -12.91
N GLU A 44 -6.36 -15.44 -11.79
CA GLU A 44 -7.55 -16.30 -11.75
C GLU A 44 -8.63 -15.83 -10.78
N GLY A 45 -8.32 -14.89 -9.87
CA GLY A 45 -9.20 -14.47 -8.77
C GLY A 45 -10.58 -14.02 -9.23
N ARG A 46 -10.65 -13.35 -10.39
CA ARG A 46 -11.92 -12.90 -10.98
C ARG A 46 -12.96 -14.03 -11.12
N LYS A 47 -12.53 -15.25 -11.45
CA LYS A 47 -13.40 -16.43 -11.60
C LYS A 47 -14.05 -16.85 -10.29
N PHE A 48 -13.46 -16.46 -9.18
CA PHE A 48 -13.86 -16.82 -7.82
C PHE A 48 -14.39 -15.63 -7.03
N GLY A 49 -14.59 -14.48 -7.67
CA GLY A 49 -15.02 -13.26 -6.99
C GLY A 49 -13.95 -12.66 -6.07
N VAL A 50 -12.66 -12.97 -6.29
CA VAL A 50 -11.56 -12.43 -5.51
C VAL A 50 -10.79 -11.40 -6.32
N GLY A 51 -10.72 -10.16 -5.80
CA GLY A 51 -9.91 -9.07 -6.35
C GLY A 51 -8.63 -8.86 -5.55
N LEU A 52 -7.62 -8.29 -6.20
CA LEU A 52 -6.33 -7.96 -5.59
C LEU A 52 -6.01 -6.49 -5.85
N GLY A 53 -5.70 -5.74 -4.78
CA GLY A 53 -5.12 -4.41 -4.80
C GLY A 53 -3.68 -4.45 -4.29
N ILE A 54 -2.78 -3.75 -4.96
CA ILE A 54 -1.37 -3.64 -4.62
C ILE A 54 -1.05 -2.18 -4.36
N VAL A 55 -0.54 -1.86 -3.17
CA VAL A 55 -0.09 -0.52 -2.80
C VAL A 55 1.39 -0.61 -2.43
N SER A 56 2.23 0.20 -3.05
CA SER A 56 3.66 0.23 -2.76
C SER A 56 4.27 1.58 -3.09
N GLN A 57 5.18 2.04 -2.24
CA GLN A 57 6.03 3.21 -2.49
C GLN A 57 7.31 2.83 -3.24
N ARG A 58 7.56 1.53 -3.44
CA ARG A 58 8.77 0.98 -4.09
C ARG A 58 8.40 0.01 -5.21
N PRO A 59 7.81 0.49 -6.32
CA PRO A 59 7.37 -0.40 -7.40
C PRO A 59 8.51 -1.25 -7.99
N ARG A 60 9.74 -0.74 -8.05
CA ARG A 60 10.92 -1.51 -8.53
C ARG A 60 11.23 -2.76 -7.72
N SER A 61 10.80 -2.81 -6.45
CA SER A 61 11.01 -3.94 -5.54
C SER A 61 9.87 -4.95 -5.57
N VAL A 62 8.79 -4.67 -6.29
CA VAL A 62 7.63 -5.56 -6.46
C VAL A 62 7.85 -6.46 -7.67
N ASP A 63 7.36 -7.70 -7.62
CA ASP A 63 7.45 -8.65 -8.73
C ASP A 63 6.73 -8.14 -9.99
N LEU A 64 7.47 -8.00 -11.09
CA LEU A 64 6.96 -7.46 -12.35
C LEU A 64 5.88 -8.35 -12.97
N ASN A 65 5.99 -9.68 -12.83
CA ASN A 65 5.01 -10.60 -13.41
C ASN A 65 3.64 -10.45 -12.73
N ILE A 66 3.62 -10.09 -11.46
CA ILE A 66 2.37 -9.83 -10.74
C ILE A 66 1.84 -8.44 -11.13
N LEU A 67 2.70 -7.42 -11.16
CA LEU A 67 2.30 -6.08 -11.57
C LEU A 67 1.69 -6.06 -12.98
N SER A 68 2.29 -6.75 -13.93
CA SER A 68 1.78 -6.82 -15.31
C SER A 68 0.43 -7.54 -15.47
N GLN A 69 -0.02 -8.27 -14.43
CA GLN A 69 -1.37 -8.86 -14.39
C GLN A 69 -2.44 -7.90 -13.85
N MET A 70 -2.02 -6.75 -13.29
CA MET A 70 -2.97 -5.75 -12.82
C MET A 70 -3.64 -5.04 -13.98
N GLY A 71 -4.97 -4.99 -13.98
CA GLY A 71 -5.74 -4.39 -15.07
C GLY A 71 -5.79 -2.86 -15.05
N SER A 72 -5.45 -2.24 -13.92
CA SER A 72 -5.55 -0.79 -13.73
C SER A 72 -4.53 -0.29 -12.73
N PHE A 73 -4.04 0.93 -12.94
CA PHE A 73 -3.05 1.58 -12.09
C PHE A 73 -3.48 3.01 -11.75
N ALA A 74 -3.29 3.38 -10.49
CA ALA A 74 -3.28 4.76 -10.02
C ALA A 74 -1.84 5.10 -9.63
N ILE A 75 -1.19 5.93 -10.44
CA ILE A 75 0.23 6.23 -10.31
C ILE A 75 0.37 7.64 -9.77
N MET A 76 0.85 7.77 -8.56
CA MET A 76 1.17 9.06 -7.94
C MET A 76 2.58 9.50 -8.32
N LYS A 77 3.08 10.59 -7.71
CA LYS A 77 4.41 11.11 -7.99
C LYS A 77 5.51 10.07 -7.80
N ILE A 78 6.31 9.83 -8.84
CA ILE A 78 7.48 8.95 -8.82
C ILE A 78 8.69 9.73 -9.33
N ILE A 79 9.72 9.86 -8.49
CA ILE A 79 10.92 10.63 -8.80
C ILE A 79 12.03 9.72 -9.38
N GLN A 80 12.16 8.50 -8.86
CA GLN A 80 13.27 7.61 -9.23
C GLN A 80 13.02 6.95 -10.59
N GLU A 81 13.99 7.02 -11.49
CA GLU A 81 13.91 6.45 -12.84
C GLU A 81 13.66 4.94 -12.87
N ASP A 82 14.28 4.19 -11.94
CA ASP A 82 14.09 2.73 -11.88
C ASP A 82 12.65 2.35 -11.53
N ASP A 83 12.01 3.12 -10.65
CA ASP A 83 10.60 2.95 -10.32
C ASP A 83 9.70 3.31 -11.52
N GLN A 84 10.03 4.38 -12.25
CA GLN A 84 9.33 4.75 -13.49
C GLN A 84 9.46 3.68 -14.57
N ARG A 85 10.65 3.12 -14.76
CA ARG A 85 10.89 2.01 -15.72
C ARG A 85 10.08 0.77 -15.36
N GLN A 86 10.00 0.43 -14.07
CA GLN A 86 9.20 -0.69 -13.60
C GLN A 86 7.70 -0.50 -13.92
N ILE A 87 7.16 0.69 -13.65
CA ILE A 87 5.77 1.01 -13.97
C ILE A 87 5.54 1.01 -15.48
N ALA A 88 6.44 1.62 -16.26
CA ALA A 88 6.37 1.59 -17.72
C ALA A 88 6.36 0.16 -18.28
N SER A 89 7.13 -0.75 -17.67
CA SER A 89 7.15 -2.16 -18.06
C SER A 89 5.90 -2.93 -17.64
N ALA A 90 5.23 -2.51 -16.56
CA ALA A 90 4.00 -3.14 -16.08
C ALA A 90 2.74 -2.65 -16.81
N THR A 91 2.80 -1.44 -17.40
CA THR A 91 1.66 -0.78 -18.05
C THR A 91 1.90 -0.73 -19.57
N GLU A 92 1.34 -1.68 -20.31
CA GLU A 92 1.54 -1.80 -21.77
C GLU A 92 1.10 -0.57 -22.59
N SER A 93 0.19 0.25 -22.06
CA SER A 93 -0.42 1.38 -22.75
C SER A 93 0.11 2.76 -22.34
N THR A 94 1.15 2.82 -21.52
CA THR A 94 1.63 4.10 -21.00
C THR A 94 2.75 4.66 -21.88
N SER A 95 2.55 5.86 -22.45
CA SER A 95 3.56 6.52 -23.26
C SER A 95 4.75 6.99 -22.43
N ARG A 96 5.92 7.12 -23.05
CA ARG A 96 7.13 7.65 -22.39
C ARG A 96 6.93 9.08 -21.88
N GLU A 97 6.15 9.88 -22.63
CA GLU A 97 5.81 11.26 -22.28
C GLU A 97 5.02 11.29 -20.96
N LEU A 98 4.07 10.39 -20.79
CA LEU A 98 3.28 10.30 -19.57
C LEU A 98 4.14 9.89 -18.36
N ILE A 99 5.05 8.93 -18.57
CA ILE A 99 5.99 8.51 -17.50
C ILE A 99 6.89 9.68 -17.09
N SER A 100 7.36 10.50 -18.02
CA SER A 100 8.19 11.68 -17.69
C SER A 100 7.44 12.73 -16.86
N GLN A 101 6.12 12.82 -16.97
CA GLN A 101 5.29 13.74 -16.21
C GLN A 101 5.10 13.31 -14.75
N LEU A 102 5.35 12.04 -14.40
CA LEU A 102 5.19 11.54 -13.03
C LEU A 102 6.06 12.28 -12.00
N THR A 103 7.20 12.83 -12.42
CA THR A 103 8.09 13.61 -11.54
C THR A 103 7.52 14.98 -11.17
N SER A 104 6.67 15.56 -12.02
CA SER A 104 6.11 16.90 -11.88
C SER A 104 4.75 16.91 -11.18
N LEU A 105 4.17 15.76 -10.86
CA LEU A 105 2.90 15.67 -10.15
C LEU A 105 2.96 16.36 -8.78
N ASN A 106 1.89 17.05 -8.41
CA ASN A 106 1.73 17.60 -7.07
C ASN A 106 1.27 16.54 -6.07
N VAL A 107 1.25 16.90 -4.79
CA VAL A 107 0.64 16.07 -3.75
C VAL A 107 -0.87 15.95 -4.04
N GLY A 108 -1.39 14.74 -4.04
CA GLY A 108 -2.79 14.46 -4.37
C GLY A 108 -3.05 14.20 -5.86
N ASP A 109 -2.12 14.54 -6.77
CA ASP A 109 -2.28 14.23 -8.18
C ASP A 109 -1.92 12.76 -8.47
N ALA A 110 -2.69 12.14 -9.35
CA ALA A 110 -2.46 10.78 -9.83
C ALA A 110 -2.77 10.65 -11.32
N VAL A 111 -2.06 9.73 -11.98
CA VAL A 111 -2.35 9.30 -13.33
C VAL A 111 -3.05 7.94 -13.26
N LEU A 112 -4.25 7.87 -13.82
CA LEU A 112 -5.03 6.63 -13.95
C LEU A 112 -4.78 6.03 -15.33
N VAL A 113 -4.44 4.74 -15.37
CA VAL A 113 -4.25 3.97 -16.61
C VAL A 113 -4.87 2.58 -16.48
N GLY A 114 -5.15 1.96 -17.62
CA GLY A 114 -5.72 0.62 -17.70
C GLY A 114 -7.24 0.61 -17.82
N GLN A 115 -7.90 -0.42 -17.27
CA GLN A 115 -9.32 -0.67 -17.50
C GLN A 115 -10.27 0.35 -16.83
N TRP A 116 -9.77 1.19 -15.94
CA TRP A 116 -10.58 2.24 -15.28
C TRP A 116 -10.94 3.39 -16.22
N THR A 117 -10.13 3.62 -17.22
CA THR A 117 -10.27 4.76 -18.13
C THR A 117 -10.02 4.31 -19.56
N ASN A 118 -10.74 4.90 -20.52
CA ASN A 118 -10.50 4.63 -21.94
C ASN A 118 -9.15 5.20 -22.43
N LEU A 119 -8.68 6.25 -21.78
CA LEU A 119 -7.41 6.91 -22.04
C LEU A 119 -6.72 7.23 -20.70
N PRO A 120 -5.38 7.24 -20.67
CA PRO A 120 -4.67 7.72 -19.49
C PRO A 120 -5.18 9.10 -19.06
N SER A 121 -5.56 9.24 -17.80
CA SER A 121 -6.20 10.44 -17.27
C SER A 121 -5.48 10.93 -16.03
N MET A 122 -5.20 12.23 -15.97
CA MET A 122 -4.70 12.89 -14.76
C MET A 122 -5.88 13.30 -13.89
N VAL A 123 -5.81 12.97 -12.62
CA VAL A 123 -6.84 13.28 -11.62
C VAL A 123 -6.22 13.89 -10.38
N HIS A 124 -7.00 14.69 -9.68
CA HIS A 124 -6.66 15.14 -8.32
C HIS A 124 -7.53 14.36 -7.33
N VAL A 125 -6.87 13.69 -6.38
CA VAL A 125 -7.54 12.94 -5.31
C VAL A 125 -7.84 13.92 -4.18
N GLU A 126 -9.12 14.11 -3.88
CA GLU A 126 -9.54 14.98 -2.78
C GLU A 126 -9.07 14.45 -1.43
N GLU A 127 -8.69 15.38 -0.55
CA GLU A 127 -8.31 15.01 0.81
C GLU A 127 -9.53 14.49 1.58
N VAL A 128 -9.37 13.30 2.19
CA VAL A 128 -10.40 12.70 3.05
C VAL A 128 -10.54 13.55 4.31
N LYS A 129 -11.75 14.09 4.52
CA LYS A 129 -12.08 14.97 5.69
C LYS A 129 -12.37 14.17 6.96
N GLU A 130 -12.55 12.87 6.85
CA GLU A 130 -12.82 11.98 7.96
C GLU A 130 -11.60 11.84 8.87
N LYS A 131 -11.86 11.57 10.15
CA LYS A 131 -10.81 11.44 11.16
C LYS A 131 -9.87 10.30 10.80
N LYS A 132 -8.62 10.63 10.47
CA LYS A 132 -7.55 9.64 10.25
C LYS A 132 -7.28 8.94 11.58
N MET A 133 -7.74 7.70 11.73
CA MET A 133 -7.32 6.83 12.82
C MET A 133 -5.85 6.48 12.54
N GLY A 134 -4.92 6.95 13.40
CA GLY A 134 -3.48 6.79 13.19
C GLY A 134 -2.76 8.09 12.85
N ALA A 135 -3.30 9.24 13.26
CA ALA A 135 -2.51 10.47 13.26
C ALA A 135 -1.21 10.21 14.05
N ASP A 136 -0.07 10.45 13.41
CA ASP A 136 1.25 10.32 14.00
C ASP A 136 1.24 10.93 15.39
N GLN A 137 1.43 10.09 16.41
CA GLN A 137 1.69 10.60 17.74
C GLN A 137 2.97 11.42 17.60
N SER A 138 2.88 12.73 17.75
CA SER A 138 4.04 13.59 17.68
C SER A 138 5.07 13.02 18.67
N ALA A 139 6.11 12.35 18.16
CA ALA A 139 7.16 11.74 18.96
C ALA A 139 7.75 12.75 19.93
N THR A 140 7.87 14.02 19.50
CA THR A 140 8.29 15.15 20.32
C THR A 140 7.37 15.38 21.52
N LYS A 141 6.04 15.33 21.34
CA LYS A 141 5.11 15.49 22.46
C LYS A 141 5.14 14.28 23.41
N ALA A 142 5.32 13.07 22.88
CA ALA A 142 5.45 11.87 23.68
C ALA A 142 6.74 11.90 24.51
N TRP A 143 7.87 12.33 23.94
CA TRP A 143 9.14 12.48 24.64
C TRP A 143 9.08 13.55 25.72
N ILE A 144 8.51 14.73 25.44
CA ILE A 144 8.33 15.79 26.45
C ILE A 144 7.47 15.31 27.62
N LYS A 145 6.40 14.52 27.34
CA LYS A 145 5.55 13.94 28.37
C LYS A 145 6.29 12.90 29.21
N ALA A 146 7.10 12.04 28.57
CA ALA A 146 7.92 11.04 29.27
C ALA A 146 8.99 11.70 30.17
N ASP A 147 9.60 12.77 29.71
CA ASP A 147 10.62 13.51 30.46
C ASP A 147 10.02 14.22 31.69
N LYS A 148 8.86 14.83 31.54
CA LYS A 148 8.10 15.39 32.67
C LYS A 148 7.71 14.32 33.71
N MET A 149 7.33 13.11 33.29
CA MET A 149 7.01 12.01 34.21
C MET A 149 8.25 11.52 34.98
N LYS A 150 9.43 11.47 34.35
CA LYS A 150 10.69 11.10 35.01
C LYS A 150 11.07 12.14 36.08
N ASN A 151 10.95 13.42 35.78
CA ASN A 151 11.29 14.49 36.70
C ASN A 151 10.36 14.53 37.94
N VAL A 152 9.06 14.25 37.78
CA VAL A 152 8.14 14.12 38.90
C VAL A 152 8.45 12.92 39.80
N GLY A 153 8.95 11.81 39.21
CA GLY A 153 9.38 10.60 39.97
C GLY A 153 10.64 10.82 40.76
N VAL A 154 11.55 11.69 40.31
CA VAL A 154 12.82 12.01 41.04
C VAL A 154 12.57 12.93 42.24
N GLU A 155 11.68 13.90 42.12
CA GLU A 155 11.32 14.77 43.25
C GLU A 155 10.61 14.03 44.38
N SER A 156 9.77 13.02 44.06
CA SER A 156 9.13 12.18 45.07
C SER A 156 10.08 11.25 45.82
N THR A 157 11.18 10.85 45.17
CA THR A 157 12.20 9.97 45.82
C THR A 157 13.18 10.76 46.71
N GLN A 158 13.49 12.02 46.35
CA GLN A 158 14.33 12.86 47.20
C GLN A 158 13.62 13.32 48.46
N GLY A 159 12.30 13.48 48.44
CA GLY A 159 11.49 13.83 49.63
C GLY A 159 11.35 12.71 50.65
N LEU A 160 11.55 11.45 50.25
CA LEU A 160 11.50 10.29 51.16
C LEU A 160 12.81 10.02 51.88
N VAL A 161 13.94 10.33 51.25
CA VAL A 161 15.29 10.12 51.85
C VAL A 161 15.60 11.13 52.96
N GLN A 162 14.93 12.29 52.96
CA GLN A 162 15.18 13.34 53.97
C GLN A 162 14.34 13.19 55.23
N LYS A 163 13.36 12.25 55.26
CA LYS A 163 12.52 12.01 56.44
C LYS A 163 13.02 10.93 57.39
N ASP A 164 14.00 10.13 56.98
CA ASP A 164 14.56 9.04 57.80
C ASP A 164 15.91 9.41 58.50
N LEU A 165 16.27 10.69 58.50
CA LEU A 165 17.52 11.21 59.08
C LEU A 165 17.32 12.30 60.18
N LEU A 166 16.17 12.30 60.87
CA LEU A 166 15.97 13.11 62.07
C LEU A 166 15.45 12.30 63.25
#